data_a44f58cae38407adbe9d8d63d389b74c
#
_entry.id   a44f58cae38407adbe9d8d63d389b74c
#
_cell.length_a   1.000
_cell.length_b   1.000
_cell.length_c   1.000
_cell.angle_alpha   90.00
_cell.angle_beta   90.00
_cell.angle_gamma   90.00
#
_symmetry.space_group_name_H-M   'P 1'
#
loop_
_entity.id
_entity.type
_entity.pdbx_description
1 polymer ?
#
loop_
_entity_poly.entity_id
_entity_poly.type
_entity_poly.pdbx_seq_one_letter_code
_entity_poly.pdbx_strand_id
1 'polypeptide(L)'
;MGIWDKRNDTLRELSGGQKRRVMIIKSIIHDPELLILDEPTAGVDIELRRGLRDFLIDINKAGTTIILTTHYLEEAENLCKNIAIIDDGTIIENTSMTQLLKQLDSQIFTIETSSSLSDNFNIPGFDIKVEDENKFSVSLSKGSSVSDLFKMPELEQIEVTNMANQSNRLEQLFLNLTSKS
;
A
#
# COMPACT_ATOMS: atom_id res chain seq x y z
N MET A 1 -15.97 -13.07 8.38
CA MET A 1 -14.79 -13.92 8.75
C MET A 1 -14.84 -15.34 8.17
N GLY A 2 -16.00 -15.86 7.71
CA GLY A 2 -16.13 -17.12 6.94
C GLY A 2 -15.56 -18.37 7.60
N ILE A 3 -15.75 -18.56 8.91
CA ILE A 3 -15.20 -19.73 9.64
C ILE A 3 -16.31 -20.55 10.36
N TRP A 4 -17.56 -20.20 10.12
CA TRP A 4 -18.68 -20.85 10.81
C TRP A 4 -18.77 -22.37 10.50
N ASP A 5 -18.40 -22.77 9.29
CA ASP A 5 -18.42 -24.18 8.90
C ASP A 5 -17.43 -25.04 9.70
N LYS A 6 -16.42 -24.39 10.31
CA LYS A 6 -15.39 -25.01 11.12
C LYS A 6 -15.65 -24.94 12.64
N ARG A 7 -16.87 -24.58 13.05
CA ARG A 7 -17.22 -24.40 14.47
C ARG A 7 -17.09 -25.65 15.34
N ASN A 8 -17.12 -26.83 14.71
CA ASN A 8 -17.00 -28.11 15.40
C ASN A 8 -15.60 -28.74 15.28
N ASP A 9 -14.70 -28.12 14.47
CA ASP A 9 -13.35 -28.61 14.28
C ASP A 9 -12.46 -28.20 15.48
N THR A 10 -11.50 -29.03 15.82
CA THR A 10 -10.51 -28.66 16.84
C THR A 10 -9.47 -27.68 16.27
N LEU A 11 -8.82 -26.90 17.12
CA LEU A 11 -7.76 -25.99 16.67
C LEU A 11 -6.62 -26.70 15.93
N ARG A 12 -6.38 -28.00 16.18
CA ARG A 12 -5.33 -28.76 15.51
C ARG A 12 -5.67 -29.05 14.07
N GLU A 13 -6.94 -29.21 13.73
CA GLU A 13 -7.45 -29.49 12.39
C GLU A 13 -7.53 -28.27 11.49
N LEU A 14 -7.44 -27.06 12.06
CA LEU A 14 -7.51 -25.82 11.32
C LEU A 14 -6.19 -25.52 10.59
N SER A 15 -6.29 -24.98 9.38
CA SER A 15 -5.15 -24.39 8.67
C SER A 15 -4.59 -23.18 9.41
N GLY A 16 -3.37 -22.73 9.06
CA GLY A 16 -2.76 -21.54 9.66
C GLY A 16 -3.63 -20.28 9.54
N GLY A 17 -4.20 -20.02 8.35
CA GLY A 17 -5.11 -18.90 8.13
C GLY A 17 -6.44 -19.03 8.90
N GLN A 18 -6.96 -20.25 9.06
CA GLN A 18 -8.15 -20.51 9.87
C GLN A 18 -7.88 -20.27 11.36
N LYS A 19 -6.74 -20.76 11.88
CA LYS A 19 -6.30 -20.48 13.26
C LYS A 19 -6.21 -18.97 13.50
N ARG A 20 -5.62 -18.23 12.56
CA ARG A 20 -5.49 -16.77 12.69
C ARG A 20 -6.85 -16.08 12.78
N ARG A 21 -7.80 -16.47 11.94
CA ARG A 21 -9.19 -15.96 12.02
C ARG A 21 -9.82 -16.23 13.40
N VAL A 22 -9.66 -17.44 13.92
CA VAL A 22 -10.17 -17.78 15.26
C VAL A 22 -9.53 -16.92 16.34
N MET A 23 -8.22 -16.68 16.27
CA MET A 23 -7.51 -15.83 17.23
C MET A 23 -8.02 -14.38 17.19
N ILE A 24 -8.24 -13.82 15.99
CA ILE A 24 -8.81 -12.48 15.85
C ILE A 24 -10.24 -12.43 16.37
N ILE A 25 -11.09 -13.40 16.04
CA ILE A 25 -12.46 -13.49 16.58
C ILE A 25 -12.42 -13.55 18.12
N LYS A 26 -11.53 -14.35 18.69
CA LYS A 26 -11.36 -14.45 20.13
C LYS A 26 -10.98 -13.11 20.77
N SER A 27 -10.14 -12.31 20.11
CA SER A 27 -9.69 -11.02 20.63
C SER A 27 -10.76 -9.93 20.64
N ILE A 28 -11.86 -10.11 19.89
CA ILE A 28 -12.94 -9.12 19.77
C ILE A 28 -14.25 -9.54 20.43
N ILE A 29 -14.39 -10.80 20.88
CA ILE A 29 -15.66 -11.34 21.40
C ILE A 29 -16.18 -10.62 22.65
N HIS A 30 -15.33 -9.86 23.31
CA HIS A 30 -15.64 -9.09 24.52
C HIS A 30 -15.76 -7.58 24.25
N ASP A 31 -15.91 -7.18 22.97
CA ASP A 31 -16.07 -5.79 22.52
C ASP A 31 -15.00 -4.84 23.10
N PRO A 32 -13.71 -5.07 22.80
CA PRO A 32 -12.64 -4.26 23.37
C PRO A 32 -12.64 -2.83 22.83
N GLU A 33 -12.32 -1.85 23.67
CA GLU A 33 -12.07 -0.47 23.25
C GLU A 33 -10.76 -0.32 22.44
N LEU A 34 -9.78 -1.18 22.74
CA LEU A 34 -8.47 -1.23 22.09
C LEU A 34 -8.14 -2.65 21.65
N LEU A 35 -7.83 -2.81 20.38
CA LEU A 35 -7.39 -4.05 19.75
C LEU A 35 -5.96 -3.91 19.25
N ILE A 36 -5.05 -4.77 19.71
CA ILE A 36 -3.66 -4.81 19.27
C ILE A 36 -3.44 -6.10 18.45
N LEU A 37 -3.01 -5.95 17.22
CA LEU A 37 -2.79 -7.05 16.29
C LEU A 37 -1.35 -7.03 15.76
N ASP A 38 -0.67 -8.15 15.95
CA ASP A 38 0.69 -8.34 15.44
C ASP A 38 0.62 -9.12 14.11
N GLU A 39 1.03 -8.46 13.02
CA GLU A 39 1.08 -9.00 11.66
C GLU A 39 -0.24 -9.73 11.26
N PRO A 40 -1.43 -9.09 11.35
CA PRO A 40 -2.71 -9.80 11.25
C PRO A 40 -2.94 -10.52 9.91
N THR A 41 -2.28 -10.10 8.85
CA THR A 41 -2.43 -10.61 7.49
C THR A 41 -1.25 -11.44 7.00
N ALA A 42 -0.20 -11.61 7.79
CA ALA A 42 0.96 -12.40 7.42
C ALA A 42 0.59 -13.88 7.18
N GLY A 43 1.03 -14.42 6.05
CA GLY A 43 0.80 -15.83 5.69
C GLY A 43 -0.66 -16.17 5.32
N VAL A 44 -1.51 -15.17 5.07
CA VAL A 44 -2.88 -15.37 4.57
C VAL A 44 -2.97 -15.11 3.06
N ASP A 45 -3.85 -15.85 2.39
CA ASP A 45 -4.15 -15.65 0.97
C ASP A 45 -4.81 -14.28 0.71
N ILE A 46 -4.81 -13.86 -0.56
CA ILE A 46 -5.28 -12.54 -0.99
C ILE A 46 -6.76 -12.30 -0.64
N GLU A 47 -7.60 -13.30 -0.85
CA GLU A 47 -9.04 -13.18 -0.59
C GLU A 47 -9.33 -13.00 0.90
N LEU A 48 -8.65 -13.79 1.71
CA LEU A 48 -8.77 -13.71 3.16
C LEU A 48 -8.20 -12.39 3.71
N ARG A 49 -7.09 -11.92 3.16
CA ARG A 49 -6.49 -10.63 3.52
C ARG A 49 -7.47 -9.49 3.28
N ARG A 50 -8.15 -9.50 2.12
CA ARG A 50 -9.18 -8.52 1.79
C ARG A 50 -10.34 -8.56 2.78
N GLY A 51 -10.88 -9.75 3.07
CA GLY A 51 -11.97 -9.91 4.02
C GLY A 51 -11.60 -9.49 5.45
N LEU A 52 -10.36 -9.73 5.87
CA LEU A 52 -9.87 -9.27 7.17
C LEU A 52 -9.74 -7.75 7.23
N ARG A 53 -9.21 -7.13 6.18
CA ARG A 53 -9.13 -5.67 6.06
C ARG A 53 -10.49 -5.01 6.20
N ASP A 54 -11.47 -5.46 5.43
CA ASP A 54 -12.83 -4.90 5.45
C ASP A 54 -13.44 -5.04 6.86
N PHE A 55 -13.23 -6.18 7.50
CA PHE A 55 -13.67 -6.44 8.87
C PHE A 55 -13.01 -5.50 9.90
N LEU A 56 -11.70 -5.24 9.81
CA LEU A 56 -11.01 -4.30 10.70
C LEU A 56 -11.50 -2.86 10.51
N ILE A 57 -11.77 -2.47 9.28
CA ILE A 57 -12.38 -1.17 8.97
C ILE A 57 -13.75 -1.03 9.68
N ASP A 58 -14.59 -2.06 9.61
CA ASP A 58 -15.92 -2.02 10.19
C ASP A 58 -15.87 -1.95 11.72
N ILE A 59 -15.01 -2.71 12.37
CA ILE A 59 -14.79 -2.64 13.83
C ILE A 59 -14.28 -1.25 14.24
N ASN A 60 -13.34 -0.70 13.49
CA ASN A 60 -12.83 0.65 13.79
C ASN A 60 -13.91 1.71 13.64
N LYS A 61 -14.78 1.62 12.61
CA LYS A 61 -15.95 2.50 12.47
C LYS A 61 -16.95 2.36 13.61
N ALA A 62 -17.06 1.16 14.19
CA ALA A 62 -17.92 0.90 15.34
C ALA A 62 -17.36 1.48 16.66
N GLY A 63 -16.12 1.98 16.66
CA GLY A 63 -15.51 2.69 17.79
C GLY A 63 -14.30 2.02 18.43
N THR A 64 -13.93 0.80 18.03
CA THR A 64 -12.72 0.14 18.53
C THR A 64 -11.47 0.81 17.99
N THR A 65 -10.56 1.22 18.84
CA THR A 65 -9.22 1.66 18.45
C THR A 65 -8.37 0.45 18.05
N ILE A 66 -7.72 0.51 16.90
CA ILE A 66 -6.90 -0.61 16.40
C ILE A 66 -5.45 -0.14 16.26
N ILE A 67 -4.53 -0.87 16.87
CA ILE A 67 -3.10 -0.80 16.65
C ILE A 67 -2.69 -2.10 15.96
N LEU A 68 -2.02 -1.99 14.82
CA LEU A 68 -1.49 -3.17 14.13
C LEU A 68 -0.02 -2.97 13.76
N THR A 69 0.75 -4.05 13.79
CA THR A 69 2.05 -4.09 13.16
C THR A 69 1.91 -4.75 11.80
N THR A 70 2.67 -4.30 10.83
CA THR A 70 2.76 -4.93 9.51
C THR A 70 4.05 -4.54 8.81
N HIS A 71 4.58 -5.45 8.00
CA HIS A 71 5.63 -5.16 7.04
C HIS A 71 5.06 -4.95 5.62
N TYR A 72 3.76 -5.09 5.44
CA TYR A 72 3.06 -4.79 4.18
C TYR A 72 2.68 -3.31 4.16
N LEU A 73 3.55 -2.50 3.56
CA LEU A 73 3.40 -1.03 3.55
C LEU A 73 2.11 -0.58 2.85
N GLU A 74 1.68 -1.30 1.82
CA GLU A 74 0.40 -1.06 1.15
C GLU A 74 -0.80 -1.22 2.09
N GLU A 75 -0.75 -2.20 3.01
CA GLU A 75 -1.80 -2.35 4.02
C GLU A 75 -1.82 -1.19 4.99
N ALA A 76 -0.64 -0.78 5.47
CA ALA A 76 -0.53 0.38 6.34
C ALA A 76 -1.10 1.65 5.67
N GLU A 77 -0.76 1.90 4.40
CA GLU A 77 -1.26 3.04 3.64
C GLU A 77 -2.79 3.03 3.50
N ASN A 78 -3.38 1.85 3.26
CA ASN A 78 -4.82 1.71 3.03
C ASN A 78 -5.67 1.67 4.30
N LEU A 79 -5.11 1.21 5.43
CA LEU A 79 -5.85 0.96 6.67
C LEU A 79 -5.62 2.02 7.74
N CYS A 80 -4.41 2.58 7.81
CA CYS A 80 -3.98 3.35 8.95
C CYS A 80 -4.09 4.85 8.72
N LYS A 81 -4.69 5.56 9.66
CA LYS A 81 -4.71 7.04 9.68
C LYS A 81 -3.39 7.61 10.20
N ASN A 82 -2.78 6.93 11.16
CA ASN A 82 -1.51 7.29 11.78
C ASN A 82 -0.53 6.13 11.61
N ILE A 83 0.74 6.45 11.56
CA ILE A 83 1.82 5.48 11.38
C ILE A 83 3.00 5.82 12.27
N ALA A 84 3.61 4.80 12.85
CA ALA A 84 4.93 4.88 13.46
C ALA A 84 5.87 3.94 12.71
N ILE A 85 7.02 4.44 12.29
CA ILE A 85 8.07 3.65 11.66
C ILE A 85 9.12 3.34 12.71
N ILE A 86 9.44 2.07 12.87
CA ILE A 86 10.41 1.58 13.84
C ILE A 86 11.61 1.01 13.07
N ASP A 87 12.80 1.46 13.43
CA ASP A 87 14.07 0.94 12.93
C ASP A 87 15.03 0.76 14.11
N ASP A 88 15.69 -0.39 14.18
CA ASP A 88 16.60 -0.78 15.28
C ASP A 88 16.04 -0.51 16.69
N GLY A 89 14.73 -0.78 16.89
CA GLY A 89 14.06 -0.60 18.17
C GLY A 89 13.74 0.85 18.53
N THR A 90 13.99 1.79 17.63
CA THR A 90 13.72 3.23 17.81
C THR A 90 12.61 3.68 16.87
N ILE A 91 11.70 4.54 17.36
CA ILE A 91 10.70 5.18 16.51
C ILE A 91 11.39 6.31 15.75
N ILE A 92 11.58 6.14 14.44
CA ILE A 92 12.22 7.13 13.56
C ILE A 92 11.21 8.11 12.95
N GLU A 93 9.93 7.73 12.89
CA GLU A 93 8.85 8.59 12.43
C GLU A 93 7.56 8.24 13.18
N ASN A 94 6.76 9.25 13.56
CA ASN A 94 5.45 9.07 14.19
C ASN A 94 4.52 10.22 13.78
N THR A 95 3.67 9.99 12.80
CA THR A 95 2.87 11.03 12.18
C THR A 95 1.58 10.48 11.56
N SER A 96 0.74 11.35 11.00
CA SER A 96 -0.39 10.89 10.20
C SER A 96 0.07 10.40 8.82
N MET A 97 -0.63 9.39 8.27
CA MET A 97 -0.36 8.88 6.93
C MET A 97 -0.34 10.01 5.87
N THR A 98 -1.28 10.93 5.97
CA THR A 98 -1.35 12.09 5.06
C THR A 98 -0.12 13.00 5.14
N GLN A 99 0.41 13.23 6.34
CA GLN A 99 1.61 14.05 6.52
C GLN A 99 2.85 13.32 6.03
N LEU A 100 2.95 12.02 6.32
CA LEU A 100 4.06 11.19 5.84
C LEU A 100 4.12 11.18 4.31
N LEU A 101 3.00 10.92 3.64
CA LEU A 101 2.95 10.89 2.17
C LEU A 101 3.21 12.26 1.51
N LYS A 102 3.01 13.36 2.22
CA LYS A 102 3.39 14.71 1.74
C LYS A 102 4.90 14.97 1.75
N GLN A 103 5.68 14.14 2.44
CA GLN A 103 7.15 14.26 2.44
C GLN A 103 7.78 13.70 1.16
N LEU A 104 7.03 12.97 0.33
CA LEU A 104 7.52 12.53 -0.97
C LEU A 104 7.75 13.73 -1.88
N ASP A 105 8.97 13.85 -2.36
CA ASP A 105 9.35 14.92 -3.29
C ASP A 105 8.98 14.60 -4.75
N SER A 106 8.71 13.33 -5.06
CA SER A 106 8.33 12.86 -6.39
C SER A 106 7.36 11.69 -6.33
N GLN A 107 6.57 11.55 -7.38
CA GLN A 107 5.72 10.38 -7.63
C GLN A 107 6.13 9.76 -8.96
N ILE A 108 6.31 8.44 -8.99
CA ILE A 108 6.66 7.72 -10.21
C ILE A 108 5.40 7.05 -10.76
N PHE A 109 5.09 7.36 -12.00
CA PHE A 109 4.01 6.73 -12.73
C PHE A 109 4.57 5.87 -13.86
N THR A 110 4.01 4.68 -14.03
CA THR A 110 4.22 3.86 -15.21
C THR A 110 3.10 4.15 -16.20
N ILE A 111 3.47 4.39 -17.46
CA ILE A 111 2.56 4.67 -18.55
C ILE A 111 2.78 3.62 -19.63
N GLU A 112 1.68 3.00 -20.09
CA GLU A 112 1.67 2.07 -21.20
C GLU A 112 1.00 2.72 -22.41
N THR A 113 1.53 2.46 -23.60
CA THR A 113 1.11 3.07 -24.86
C THR A 113 0.66 2.00 -25.86
N SER A 114 -0.21 2.37 -26.81
CA SER A 114 -0.66 1.47 -27.88
C SER A 114 0.39 1.25 -28.95
N SER A 115 1.34 2.18 -29.10
CA SER A 115 2.41 2.16 -30.09
C SER A 115 3.78 2.08 -29.43
N SER A 116 4.74 1.53 -30.19
CA SER A 116 6.13 1.46 -29.73
C SER A 116 6.76 2.84 -29.60
N LEU A 117 7.47 3.03 -28.50
CA LEU A 117 8.26 4.23 -28.22
C LEU A 117 9.57 4.19 -29.01
N SER A 118 10.09 5.33 -29.38
CA SER A 118 11.43 5.40 -29.95
C SER A 118 12.51 5.16 -28.89
N ASP A 119 13.66 4.63 -29.29
CA ASP A 119 14.80 4.38 -28.37
C ASP A 119 15.26 5.62 -27.62
N ASN A 120 15.02 6.81 -28.17
CA ASN A 120 15.37 8.10 -27.57
C ASN A 120 14.12 8.85 -27.06
N PHE A 121 13.04 8.14 -26.71
CA PHE A 121 11.84 8.78 -26.20
C PHE A 121 12.14 9.56 -24.93
N ASN A 122 11.81 10.85 -24.97
CA ASN A 122 12.00 11.77 -23.85
C ASN A 122 10.95 12.87 -23.90
N ILE A 123 10.54 13.36 -22.74
CA ILE A 123 9.61 14.48 -22.60
C ILE A 123 10.36 15.61 -21.88
N PRO A 124 10.58 16.77 -22.51
CA PRO A 124 11.31 17.87 -21.88
C PRO A 124 10.69 18.31 -20.58
N GLY A 125 11.52 18.46 -19.52
CA GLY A 125 11.06 18.88 -18.20
C GLY A 125 10.55 17.74 -17.29
N PHE A 126 10.56 16.49 -17.78
CA PHE A 126 10.21 15.32 -17.00
C PHE A 126 11.37 14.30 -17.00
N ASP A 127 11.54 13.61 -15.90
CA ASP A 127 12.48 12.51 -15.79
C ASP A 127 11.81 11.22 -16.28
N ILE A 128 12.21 10.76 -17.46
CA ILE A 128 11.63 9.63 -18.18
C ILE A 128 12.61 8.46 -18.19
N LYS A 129 12.10 7.27 -17.92
CA LYS A 129 12.83 6.01 -18.07
C LYS A 129 11.99 5.06 -18.92
N VAL A 130 12.43 4.76 -20.13
CA VAL A 130 11.83 3.72 -20.97
C VAL A 130 12.13 2.35 -20.34
N GLU A 131 11.08 1.57 -20.10
CA GLU A 131 11.15 0.25 -19.49
C GLU A 131 11.01 -0.88 -20.54
N ASP A 132 10.19 -0.63 -21.57
CA ASP A 132 9.92 -1.57 -22.64
C ASP A 132 9.49 -0.79 -23.91
N GLU A 133 9.30 -1.47 -25.04
CA GLU A 133 8.93 -0.88 -26.34
C GLU A 133 7.68 0.01 -26.26
N ASN A 134 6.73 -0.30 -25.39
CA ASN A 134 5.47 0.43 -25.22
C ASN A 134 5.20 0.85 -23.77
N LYS A 135 6.27 0.96 -22.96
CA LYS A 135 6.15 1.26 -21.55
C LYS A 135 7.27 2.15 -21.05
N PHE A 136 6.92 3.22 -20.34
CA PHE A 136 7.87 4.09 -19.69
C PHE A 136 7.40 4.51 -18.30
N SER A 137 8.35 4.84 -17.45
CA SER A 137 8.08 5.50 -16.18
C SER A 137 8.43 6.98 -16.24
N VAL A 138 7.66 7.78 -15.53
CA VAL A 138 7.85 9.22 -15.40
C VAL A 138 7.86 9.63 -13.94
N SER A 139 8.87 10.40 -13.53
CA SER A 139 8.95 10.97 -12.19
C SER A 139 8.35 12.39 -12.20
N LEU A 140 7.26 12.59 -11.47
CA LEU A 140 6.65 13.89 -11.25
C LEU A 140 7.16 14.48 -9.96
N SER A 141 7.99 15.50 -10.07
CA SER A 141 8.49 16.27 -8.93
C SER A 141 7.40 17.15 -8.30
N LYS A 142 7.64 17.60 -7.07
CA LYS A 142 6.77 18.56 -6.37
C LYS A 142 6.59 19.84 -7.19
N GLY A 143 5.35 20.11 -7.59
CA GLY A 143 5.00 21.25 -8.46
C GLY A 143 4.65 20.88 -9.90
N SER A 144 4.99 19.68 -10.35
CA SER A 144 4.53 19.14 -11.64
C SER A 144 3.25 18.32 -11.43
N SER A 145 2.35 18.37 -12.40
CA SER A 145 1.10 17.61 -12.34
C SER A 145 1.00 16.62 -13.50
N VAL A 146 0.19 15.59 -13.30
CA VAL A 146 -0.20 14.67 -14.40
C VAL A 146 -0.82 15.44 -15.57
N SER A 147 -1.58 16.51 -15.28
CA SER A 147 -2.17 17.36 -16.30
C SER A 147 -1.12 18.09 -17.14
N ASP A 148 0.01 18.48 -16.56
CA ASP A 148 1.09 19.15 -17.30
C ASP A 148 1.83 18.16 -18.19
N LEU A 149 2.02 16.91 -17.71
CA LEU A 149 2.59 15.84 -18.50
C LEU A 149 1.75 15.57 -19.77
N PHE A 150 0.42 15.43 -19.63
CA PHE A 150 -0.47 15.14 -20.77
C PHE A 150 -0.69 16.32 -21.74
N LYS A 151 -0.22 17.52 -21.41
CA LYS A 151 -0.19 18.66 -22.33
C LYS A 151 1.07 18.72 -23.20
N MET A 152 2.01 17.82 -22.96
CA MET A 152 3.27 17.81 -23.72
C MET A 152 3.04 17.30 -25.14
N PRO A 153 3.57 17.99 -26.17
CA PRO A 153 3.38 17.62 -27.58
C PRO A 153 3.84 16.20 -27.90
N GLU A 154 4.82 15.69 -27.16
CA GLU A 154 5.34 14.34 -27.31
C GLU A 154 4.30 13.25 -27.01
N LEU A 155 3.31 13.57 -26.15
CA LEU A 155 2.21 12.66 -25.82
C LEU A 155 0.95 12.87 -26.66
N GLU A 156 0.82 13.99 -27.38
CA GLU A 156 -0.36 14.23 -28.24
C GLU A 156 -0.54 13.18 -29.35
N GLN A 157 0.57 12.59 -29.81
CA GLN A 157 0.58 11.58 -30.88
C GLN A 157 0.63 10.14 -30.36
N ILE A 158 0.66 9.97 -29.03
CA ILE A 158 0.78 8.68 -28.37
C ILE A 158 -0.52 8.39 -27.65
N GLU A 159 -1.17 7.29 -28.02
CA GLU A 159 -2.34 6.81 -27.31
C GLU A 159 -1.89 6.09 -26.04
N VAL A 160 -2.21 6.66 -24.88
CA VAL A 160 -1.97 6.06 -23.57
C VAL A 160 -3.08 5.06 -23.28
N THR A 161 -2.71 3.81 -23.06
CA THR A 161 -3.65 2.71 -22.77
C THR A 161 -3.82 2.45 -21.28
N ASN A 162 -2.78 2.72 -20.50
CA ASN A 162 -2.80 2.54 -19.04
C ASN A 162 -1.87 3.53 -18.36
N MET A 163 -2.25 3.95 -17.16
CA MET A 163 -1.40 4.72 -16.26
C MET A 163 -1.58 4.20 -14.82
N ALA A 164 -0.49 3.81 -14.21
CA ALA A 164 -0.48 3.30 -12.84
C ALA A 164 0.62 4.00 -12.02
N ASN A 165 0.38 4.19 -10.74
CA ASN A 165 1.46 4.59 -9.83
C ASN A 165 2.41 3.40 -9.67
N GLN A 166 3.69 3.56 -10.02
CA GLN A 166 4.67 2.47 -10.07
C GLN A 166 5.08 2.00 -8.67
N SER A 167 5.06 2.88 -7.71
CA SER A 167 5.58 2.58 -6.38
C SER A 167 4.52 2.71 -5.32
N ASN A 168 4.57 1.78 -4.38
CA ASN A 168 4.04 2.00 -3.06
C ASN A 168 4.77 3.22 -2.46
N ARG A 169 4.07 4.36 -2.41
CA ARG A 169 4.64 5.65 -1.93
C ARG A 169 5.27 5.51 -0.56
N LEU A 170 4.66 4.69 0.28
CA LEU A 170 5.16 4.41 1.62
C LEU A 170 6.47 3.61 1.59
N GLU A 171 6.66 2.71 0.61
CA GLU A 171 7.89 1.95 0.44
C GLU A 171 9.08 2.86 0.08
N GLN A 172 8.88 3.82 -0.81
CA GLN A 172 9.92 4.80 -1.13
C GLN A 172 10.32 5.63 0.09
N LEU A 173 9.33 6.09 0.88
CA LEU A 173 9.60 6.82 2.11
C LEU A 173 10.33 5.97 3.14
N PHE A 174 9.91 4.72 3.32
CA PHE A 174 10.54 3.80 4.23
C PHE A 174 12.03 3.59 3.89
N LEU A 175 12.34 3.31 2.62
CA LEU A 175 13.72 3.16 2.16
C LEU A 175 14.55 4.45 2.37
N ASN A 176 13.95 5.61 2.11
CA ASN A 176 14.64 6.90 2.31
C ASN A 176 14.92 7.20 3.79
N LEU A 177 14.03 6.80 4.69
CA LEU A 177 14.17 7.04 6.13
C LEU A 177 15.18 6.07 6.75
N THR A 178 15.13 4.78 6.38
CA THR A 178 16.04 3.75 6.92
C THR A 178 17.45 3.80 6.32
N SER A 179 17.64 4.33 5.10
CA SER A 179 18.95 4.50 4.48
C SER A 179 19.76 5.68 5.02
N LYS A 180 19.16 6.54 5.84
CA LYS A 180 19.83 7.70 6.47
C LYS A 180 20.28 7.42 7.91
N SER A 181 19.96 6.25 8.44
CA SER A 181 20.45 5.74 9.72
C SER A 181 21.67 4.87 9.48
#